data_1eb7638bdaf3dc67840958c8a8e5671a
#
_entry.id   1eb7638bdaf3dc67840958c8a8e5671a
#
_cell.length_a   1.000
_cell.length_b   1.000
_cell.length_c   1.000
_cell.angle_alpha   90.00
_cell.angle_beta   90.00
_cell.angle_gamma   90.00
#
_symmetry.space_group_name_H-M   'P 1'
#
loop_
_entity.id
_entity.type
_entity.pdbx_description
1 polymer ?
#
loop_
_entity_poly.entity_id
_entity_poly.type
_entity_poly.pdbx_seq_one_letter_code
_entity_poly.pdbx_strand_id
1 'polypeptide(L)'
;MNEQEIHAIVKKQRAYFYTGATLNVDFRLAALKKLKTAIQKRQDEIHAAIQADLGKSAFESYMCETGLTLSEISYMLKHTRSFAREKRVPMGAFSVHELIYRIILRHGFDKNIHYLKKSLS
;
A
#
# COMPACT_ATOMS: atom_id res chain seq x y z
N MET A 1 -17.85 4.14 -16.72
CA MET A 1 -16.56 3.44 -16.92
C MET A 1 -16.89 2.03 -17.36
N ASN A 2 -16.40 1.61 -18.52
CA ASN A 2 -16.66 0.28 -19.05
C ASN A 2 -15.59 -0.73 -18.59
N GLU A 3 -15.84 -2.03 -18.80
CA GLU A 3 -14.96 -3.11 -18.39
C GLU A 3 -13.55 -3.00 -19.00
N GLN A 4 -13.46 -2.58 -20.25
CA GLN A 4 -12.19 -2.41 -20.97
C GLN A 4 -11.34 -1.29 -20.37
N GLU A 5 -11.96 -0.17 -19.96
CA GLU A 5 -11.29 0.94 -19.27
C GLU A 5 -10.73 0.49 -17.91
N ILE A 6 -11.50 -0.30 -17.16
CA ILE A 6 -11.06 -0.87 -15.89
C ILE A 6 -9.84 -1.77 -16.09
N HIS A 7 -9.91 -2.69 -17.06
CA HIS A 7 -8.78 -3.56 -17.37
C HIS A 7 -7.53 -2.80 -17.82
N ALA A 8 -7.69 -1.73 -18.61
CA ALA A 8 -6.57 -0.88 -19.02
C ALA A 8 -5.90 -0.16 -17.83
N ILE A 9 -6.70 0.34 -16.87
CA ILE A 9 -6.19 0.98 -15.65
C ILE A 9 -5.42 -0.04 -14.80
N VAL A 10 -5.99 -1.22 -14.56
CA VAL A 10 -5.35 -2.28 -13.78
C VAL A 10 -4.04 -2.74 -14.43
N LYS A 11 -4.01 -2.87 -15.76
CA LYS A 11 -2.79 -3.22 -16.51
C LYS A 11 -1.69 -2.17 -16.33
N LYS A 12 -2.04 -0.86 -16.38
CA LYS A 12 -1.10 0.24 -16.14
C LYS A 12 -0.55 0.20 -14.70
N GLN A 13 -1.42 -0.04 -13.71
CA GLN A 13 -1.00 -0.13 -12.30
C GLN A 13 -0.06 -1.31 -12.08
N ARG A 14 -0.32 -2.47 -12.66
CA ARG A 14 0.56 -3.63 -12.60
C ARG A 14 1.91 -3.36 -13.25
N ALA A 15 1.92 -2.76 -14.45
CA ALA A 15 3.15 -2.39 -15.13
C ALA A 15 4.00 -1.44 -14.27
N TYR A 16 3.38 -0.43 -13.66
CA TYR A 16 4.06 0.49 -12.75
C TYR A 16 4.60 -0.23 -11.50
N PHE A 17 3.81 -1.11 -10.88
CA PHE A 17 4.27 -1.91 -9.74
C PHE A 17 5.52 -2.74 -10.07
N TYR A 18 5.54 -3.37 -11.25
CA TYR A 18 6.69 -4.19 -11.68
C TYR A 18 7.97 -3.39 -11.97
N THR A 19 7.89 -2.07 -12.12
CA THR A 19 9.10 -1.23 -12.21
C THR A 19 9.90 -1.21 -10.90
N GLY A 20 9.29 -1.62 -9.77
CA GLY A 20 9.90 -1.56 -8.44
C GLY A 20 9.94 -0.16 -7.84
N ALA A 21 9.36 0.86 -8.48
CA ALA A 21 9.34 2.24 -7.96
C ALA A 21 8.75 2.35 -6.55
N THR A 22 7.78 1.48 -6.22
CA THR A 22 7.11 1.44 -4.92
C THR A 22 7.92 0.72 -3.82
N LEU A 23 9.08 0.14 -4.12
CA LEU A 23 9.92 -0.54 -3.12
C LEU A 23 10.63 0.45 -2.19
N ASN A 24 10.94 1.65 -2.69
CA ASN A 24 11.59 2.68 -1.89
C ASN A 24 10.65 3.20 -0.79
N VAL A 25 11.12 3.13 0.46
CA VAL A 25 10.33 3.56 1.64
C VAL A 25 10.08 5.07 1.62
N ASP A 26 11.06 5.86 1.20
CA ASP A 26 10.90 7.32 1.12
C ASP A 26 9.87 7.72 0.08
N PHE A 27 9.81 7.02 -1.04
CA PHE A 27 8.76 7.19 -2.05
C PHE A 27 7.37 6.93 -1.47
N ARG A 28 7.20 5.83 -0.70
CA ARG A 28 5.92 5.50 -0.03
C ARG A 28 5.50 6.57 0.97
N LEU A 29 6.46 7.05 1.79
CA LEU A 29 6.20 8.11 2.76
C LEU A 29 5.82 9.43 2.08
N ALA A 30 6.48 9.79 0.98
CA ALA A 30 6.14 10.97 0.20
C ALA A 30 4.73 10.86 -0.41
N ALA A 31 4.35 9.68 -0.93
CA ALA A 31 3.01 9.41 -1.45
C ALA A 31 1.93 9.53 -0.36
N LEU A 32 2.18 8.95 0.83
CA LEU A 32 1.26 9.07 1.98
C LEU A 32 1.10 10.51 2.45
N LYS A 33 2.18 11.31 2.48
CA LYS A 33 2.09 12.74 2.80
C LYS A 33 1.24 13.51 1.80
N LYS A 34 1.43 13.24 0.49
CA LYS A 34 0.62 13.86 -0.57
C LYS A 34 -0.86 13.50 -0.42
N LEU A 35 -1.16 12.22 -0.15
CA LEU A 35 -2.53 11.76 0.07
C LEU A 35 -3.16 12.45 1.28
N LYS A 36 -2.46 12.52 2.41
CA LYS A 36 -2.92 13.22 3.61
C LYS A 36 -3.28 14.67 3.32
N THR A 37 -2.39 15.39 2.65
CA THR A 37 -2.60 16.78 2.28
C THR A 37 -3.78 16.95 1.31
N ALA A 38 -3.95 16.04 0.35
CA ALA A 38 -5.06 16.07 -0.60
C ALA A 38 -6.41 15.88 0.10
N ILE A 39 -6.50 14.93 1.05
CA ILE A 39 -7.72 14.71 1.85
C ILE A 39 -8.02 15.95 2.70
N GLN A 40 -7.03 16.50 3.39
CA GLN A 40 -7.21 17.68 4.24
C GLN A 40 -7.69 18.92 3.44
N LYS A 41 -7.15 19.13 2.23
CA LYS A 41 -7.55 20.24 1.37
C LYS A 41 -8.95 20.11 0.77
N ARG A 42 -9.44 18.86 0.60
CA ARG A 42 -10.74 18.58 0.00
C ARG A 42 -11.76 18.03 1.00
N GLN A 43 -11.54 18.30 2.27
CA GLN A 43 -12.38 17.75 3.33
C GLN A 43 -13.86 18.15 3.17
N ASP A 44 -14.12 19.39 2.81
CA ASP A 44 -15.49 19.89 2.59
C ASP A 44 -16.17 19.23 1.38
N GLU A 45 -15.43 19.03 0.28
CA GLU A 45 -15.93 18.29 -0.90
C GLU A 45 -16.29 16.84 -0.55
N ILE A 46 -15.44 16.17 0.24
CA ILE A 46 -15.66 14.80 0.70
C ILE A 46 -16.89 14.74 1.61
N HIS A 47 -17.02 15.66 2.56
CA HIS A 47 -18.19 15.72 3.45
C HIS A 47 -19.48 15.98 2.69
N ALA A 48 -19.47 16.89 1.70
CA ALA A 48 -20.64 17.15 0.85
C ALA A 48 -21.05 15.91 0.04
N ALA A 49 -20.08 15.16 -0.50
CA ALA A 49 -20.35 13.92 -1.22
C ALA A 49 -20.94 12.83 -0.30
N ILE A 50 -20.38 12.64 0.90
CA ILE A 50 -20.88 11.68 1.89
C ILE A 50 -22.29 12.07 2.37
N GLN A 51 -22.54 13.35 2.56
CA GLN A 51 -23.88 13.84 2.92
C GLN A 51 -24.90 13.57 1.81
N ALA A 52 -24.52 13.78 0.56
CA ALA A 52 -25.41 13.52 -0.59
C ALA A 52 -25.73 12.02 -0.77
N ASP A 53 -24.77 11.14 -0.48
CA ASP A 53 -24.89 9.69 -0.67
C ASP A 53 -25.53 9.00 0.55
N LEU A 54 -25.09 9.32 1.76
CA LEU A 54 -25.44 8.62 3.01
C LEU A 54 -26.26 9.48 3.99
N GLY A 55 -26.50 10.77 3.70
CA GLY A 55 -27.19 11.69 4.59
C GLY A 55 -26.44 12.03 5.89
N LYS A 56 -25.14 11.67 6.00
CA LYS A 56 -24.34 11.92 7.21
C LYS A 56 -24.05 13.41 7.36
N SER A 57 -24.12 13.91 8.61
CA SER A 57 -23.65 15.23 8.96
C SER A 57 -22.14 15.39 8.75
N ALA A 58 -21.64 16.61 8.63
CA ALA A 58 -20.20 16.88 8.53
C ALA A 58 -19.42 16.32 9.71
N PHE A 59 -20.00 16.40 10.92
CA PHE A 59 -19.39 15.84 12.13
C PHE A 59 -19.29 14.30 12.08
N GLU A 60 -20.35 13.61 11.69
CA GLU A 60 -20.35 12.15 11.54
C GLU A 60 -19.38 11.70 10.42
N SER A 61 -19.39 12.41 9.30
CA SER A 61 -18.45 12.18 8.18
C SER A 61 -17.00 12.33 8.63
N TYR A 62 -16.70 13.31 9.47
CA TYR A 62 -15.37 13.46 10.04
C TYR A 62 -15.03 12.30 10.99
N MET A 63 -15.89 12.03 11.95
CA MET A 63 -15.64 11.01 13.00
C MET A 63 -15.50 9.60 12.44
N CYS A 64 -16.35 9.23 11.48
CA CYS A 64 -16.43 7.84 10.98
C CYS A 64 -15.60 7.59 9.71
N GLU A 65 -15.26 8.64 8.93
CA GLU A 65 -14.63 8.48 7.61
C GLU A 65 -13.29 9.22 7.53
N THR A 66 -13.34 10.55 7.37
CA THR A 66 -12.13 11.33 7.07
C THR A 66 -11.16 11.39 8.24
N GLY A 67 -11.64 11.53 9.47
CA GLY A 67 -10.81 11.59 10.67
C GLY A 67 -10.10 10.27 10.94
N LEU A 68 -10.80 9.14 10.80
CA LEU A 68 -10.19 7.81 10.92
C LEU A 68 -9.13 7.60 9.84
N THR A 69 -9.46 7.91 8.57
CA THR A 69 -8.50 7.80 7.46
C THR A 69 -7.25 8.64 7.69
N LEU A 70 -7.38 9.89 8.15
CA LEU A 70 -6.26 10.76 8.47
C LEU A 70 -5.42 10.24 9.65
N SER A 71 -6.07 9.63 10.64
CA SER A 71 -5.41 8.97 11.76
C SER A 71 -4.57 7.78 11.29
N GLU A 72 -5.15 6.89 10.48
CA GLU A 72 -4.45 5.74 9.90
C GLU A 72 -3.26 6.16 9.02
N ILE A 73 -3.43 7.17 8.16
CA ILE A 73 -2.31 7.69 7.36
C ILE A 73 -1.21 8.24 8.27
N SER A 74 -1.57 8.92 9.36
CA SER A 74 -0.60 9.46 10.32
C SER A 74 0.15 8.34 11.04
N TYR A 75 -0.55 7.29 11.44
CA TYR A 75 0.02 6.08 12.00
C TYR A 75 1.00 5.41 11.04
N MET A 76 0.59 5.22 9.78
CA MET A 76 1.44 4.63 8.74
C MET A 76 2.67 5.50 8.46
N LEU A 77 2.55 6.83 8.41
CA LEU A 77 3.69 7.73 8.26
C LEU A 77 4.73 7.55 9.36
N LYS A 78 4.29 7.30 10.59
CA LYS A 78 5.17 7.08 11.75
C LYS A 78 5.83 5.70 11.73
N HIS A 79 5.11 4.66 11.29
CA HIS A 79 5.54 3.28 11.49
C HIS A 79 6.06 2.57 10.23
N THR A 80 5.82 3.09 9.02
CA THR A 80 6.21 2.43 7.75
C THR A 80 7.70 2.08 7.71
N ARG A 81 8.60 2.94 8.21
CA ARG A 81 10.04 2.62 8.27
C ARG A 81 10.32 1.41 9.15
N SER A 82 9.62 1.32 10.28
CA SER A 82 9.78 0.17 11.20
C SER A 82 9.24 -1.12 10.59
N PHE A 83 8.09 -1.04 9.92
CA PHE A 83 7.48 -2.19 9.26
C PHE A 83 8.30 -2.69 8.06
N ALA A 84 8.99 -1.78 7.37
CA ALA A 84 9.85 -2.11 6.24
C ALA A 84 11.23 -2.64 6.65
N ARG A 85 11.60 -2.60 7.95
CA ARG A 85 12.88 -3.14 8.42
C ARG A 85 12.94 -4.64 8.28
N GLU A 86 14.13 -5.10 7.91
CA GLU A 86 14.46 -6.53 7.98
C GLU A 86 14.46 -7.00 9.42
N LYS A 87 13.66 -8.03 9.70
CA LYS A 87 13.74 -8.73 10.96
C LYS A 87 14.75 -9.87 10.81
N ARG A 88 15.89 -9.75 11.48
CA ARG A 88 16.81 -10.87 11.63
C ARG A 88 16.14 -11.91 12.51
N VAL A 89 15.97 -13.10 12.01
CA VAL A 89 15.52 -14.26 12.79
C VAL A 89 16.73 -15.11 13.04
N PRO A 90 17.04 -15.46 14.31
CA PRO A 90 18.13 -16.40 14.61
C PRO A 90 17.88 -17.68 13.83
N MET A 91 18.84 -18.09 13.01
CA MET A 91 18.81 -19.37 12.33
C MET A 91 19.20 -20.46 13.33
N GLY A 92 18.22 -20.92 14.11
CA GLY A 92 18.33 -22.24 14.71
C GLY A 92 17.79 -23.23 13.68
N ALA A 93 18.61 -24.13 13.21
CA ALA A 93 18.30 -25.36 12.44
C ALA A 93 17.16 -25.31 11.39
N PHE A 94 16.86 -24.14 10.81
CA PHE A 94 15.81 -24.03 9.80
C PHE A 94 16.35 -24.39 8.42
N SER A 95 15.60 -25.24 7.73
CA SER A 95 15.92 -25.66 6.39
C SER A 95 15.93 -24.49 5.40
N VAL A 96 16.71 -24.62 4.33
CA VAL A 96 16.75 -23.71 3.18
C VAL A 96 15.35 -23.34 2.67
N HIS A 97 14.36 -24.19 2.88
CA HIS A 97 12.94 -24.00 2.56
C HIS A 97 12.32 -22.78 3.27
N GLU A 98 12.60 -22.57 4.54
CA GLU A 98 12.08 -21.46 5.34
C GLU A 98 12.67 -20.12 4.87
N LEU A 99 13.96 -20.11 4.49
CA LEU A 99 14.62 -18.93 3.93
C LEU A 99 13.99 -18.52 2.60
N ILE A 100 13.74 -19.48 1.71
CA ILE A 100 13.09 -19.27 0.41
C ILE A 100 11.66 -18.75 0.60
N TYR A 101 10.89 -19.34 1.50
CA TYR A 101 9.53 -18.91 1.80
C TYR A 101 9.47 -17.46 2.30
N ARG A 102 10.39 -17.03 3.14
CA ARG A 102 10.47 -15.65 3.64
C ARG A 102 10.87 -14.64 2.57
N ILE A 103 11.77 -15.01 1.67
CA ILE A 103 12.15 -14.20 0.52
C ILE A 103 10.93 -14.00 -0.39
N ILE A 104 10.15 -15.04 -0.64
CA ILE A 104 8.92 -15.01 -1.44
C ILE A 104 7.89 -14.07 -0.84
N LEU A 105 7.60 -14.18 0.46
CA LEU A 105 6.63 -13.32 1.14
C LEU A 105 7.05 -11.84 1.16
N ARG A 106 8.35 -11.56 1.18
CA ARG A 106 8.88 -10.20 1.26
C ARG A 106 8.85 -9.44 -0.06
N HIS A 107 9.06 -10.13 -1.19
CA HIS A 107 9.22 -9.48 -2.50
C HIS A 107 7.99 -9.57 -3.40
N GLY A 108 6.91 -10.18 -2.91
CA GLY A 108 5.72 -10.46 -3.71
C GLY A 108 5.91 -11.71 -4.58
N PHE A 109 4.87 -12.50 -4.65
CA PHE A 109 4.86 -13.84 -5.20
C PHE A 109 5.42 -13.95 -6.65
N ASP A 110 5.19 -12.93 -7.48
CA ASP A 110 5.50 -13.03 -8.92
C ASP A 110 6.97 -12.80 -9.31
N LYS A 111 7.72 -11.99 -8.58
CA LYS A 111 9.13 -11.73 -8.94
C LYS A 111 10.08 -12.88 -8.58
N ASN A 112 9.76 -13.64 -7.56
CA ASN A 112 10.67 -14.66 -7.03
C ASN A 112 10.62 -15.99 -7.77
N ILE A 113 9.50 -16.33 -8.41
CA ILE A 113 9.41 -17.51 -9.28
C ILE A 113 10.35 -17.35 -10.48
N HIS A 114 10.53 -16.14 -10.97
CA HIS A 114 11.44 -15.88 -12.09
C HIS A 114 12.92 -16.03 -11.71
N TYR A 115 13.30 -15.58 -10.51
CA TYR A 115 14.66 -15.75 -9.97
C TYR A 115 14.98 -17.21 -9.65
N LEU A 116 14.05 -17.95 -9.07
CA LEU A 116 14.23 -19.37 -8.78
C LEU A 116 14.35 -20.22 -10.04
N LYS A 117 13.58 -19.93 -11.09
CA LYS A 117 13.74 -20.60 -12.40
C LYS A 117 15.12 -20.34 -13.04
N LYS A 118 15.67 -19.15 -12.87
CA LYS A 118 16.96 -18.77 -13.44
C LYS A 118 18.15 -19.30 -12.64
N SER A 119 17.97 -19.61 -11.36
CA SER A 119 19.00 -20.19 -10.47
C SER A 119 19.08 -21.71 -10.53
N LEU A 120 18.05 -22.36 -11.09
CA LEU A 120 17.95 -23.83 -11.23
C LEU A 120 18.17 -24.34 -12.66
N SER A 121 18.43 -23.43 -13.60
CA SER A 121 18.85 -23.68 -15.00
C SER A 121 20.33 -23.39 -15.17
#